data_4083736031f265cf22b67402b279c18d
#
_entry.id   4083736031f265cf22b67402b279c18d
#
_cell.length_a   1.000
_cell.length_b   1.000
_cell.length_c   1.000
_cell.angle_alpha   90.00
_cell.angle_beta   90.00
_cell.angle_gamma   90.00
#
_symmetry.space_group_name_H-M   'P 1'
#
loop_
_entity.id
_entity.type
_entity.pdbx_description
1 polymer ?
#
loop_
_entity_poly.entity_id
_entity_poly.type
_entity_poly.pdbx_seq_one_letter_code
_entity_poly.pdbx_strand_id
1 'polypeptide(L)'
;MHLVVIPPGARAEPHIHVGYETGIYVLEGTVCTRWGHALENEVISKAGDFLFVPPGIPHEAINLSTTEPARAVVARNHPAEQDLVEPYVPAPKNKPPSSEP
;
A
#
# COMPACT_ATOMS: atom_id res chain seq x y z
N MET A 1 0.90 -9.02 -12.81
CA MET A 1 2.10 -8.21 -12.47
C MET A 1 2.09 -6.93 -13.29
N HIS A 2 2.33 -5.80 -12.66
CA HIS A 2 2.35 -4.55 -13.39
C HIS A 2 3.26 -3.53 -12.70
N LEU A 3 3.58 -2.48 -13.44
CA LEU A 3 4.41 -1.39 -12.95
C LEU A 3 3.53 -0.31 -12.35
N VAL A 4 3.88 0.14 -11.16
CA VAL A 4 3.21 1.24 -10.47
C VAL A 4 4.19 2.40 -10.37
N VAL A 5 3.72 3.61 -10.68
CA VAL A 5 4.51 4.82 -10.55
C VAL A 5 3.79 5.76 -9.60
N ILE A 6 4.50 6.21 -8.57
CA ILE A 6 3.96 7.21 -7.63
C ILE A 6 4.72 8.50 -7.88
N PRO A 7 4.06 9.56 -8.36
CA PRO A 7 4.72 10.83 -8.63
C PRO A 7 5.36 11.43 -7.37
N PRO A 8 6.30 12.37 -7.54
CA PRO A 8 6.92 13.03 -6.39
C PRO A 8 5.87 13.66 -5.49
N GLY A 9 6.03 13.44 -4.18
CA GLY A 9 5.13 14.01 -3.17
C GLY A 9 3.74 13.44 -3.14
N ALA A 10 3.43 12.45 -3.97
CA ALA A 10 2.10 11.88 -4.05
C ALA A 10 1.97 10.63 -3.17
N ARG A 11 0.73 10.22 -2.99
CA ARG A 11 0.39 8.98 -2.27
C ARG A 11 -0.69 8.24 -3.02
N ALA A 12 -0.69 6.91 -2.88
CA ALA A 12 -1.80 6.09 -3.32
C ALA A 12 -2.87 6.10 -2.22
N GLU A 13 -4.13 6.18 -2.62
CA GLU A 13 -5.24 6.18 -1.66
C GLU A 13 -5.24 4.92 -0.81
N PRO A 14 -5.64 5.01 0.47
CA PRO A 14 -5.77 3.81 1.29
C PRO A 14 -6.75 2.82 0.68
N HIS A 15 -6.39 1.54 0.70
CA HIS A 15 -7.22 0.50 0.09
C HIS A 15 -6.95 -0.87 0.72
N ILE A 16 -7.84 -1.82 0.41
CA ILE A 16 -7.75 -3.21 0.82
C ILE A 16 -7.78 -4.08 -0.42
N HIS A 17 -6.94 -5.11 -0.46
CA HIS A 17 -7.01 -6.16 -1.47
C HIS A 17 -7.80 -7.33 -0.90
N VAL A 18 -8.98 -7.57 -1.46
CA VAL A 18 -9.90 -8.58 -0.95
C VAL A 18 -9.59 -9.92 -1.58
N GLY A 19 -9.22 -10.91 -0.73
CA GLY A 19 -9.09 -12.28 -1.16
C GLY A 19 -7.80 -12.64 -1.89
N TYR A 20 -6.81 -11.75 -1.96
CA TYR A 20 -5.52 -12.07 -2.57
C TYR A 20 -4.39 -11.33 -1.89
N GLU A 21 -3.19 -11.83 -2.08
CA GLU A 21 -1.99 -11.23 -1.53
C GLU A 21 -1.21 -10.47 -2.59
N THR A 22 -0.39 -9.53 -2.17
CA THR A 22 0.36 -8.65 -3.06
C THR A 22 1.84 -8.66 -2.68
N GLY A 23 2.69 -8.91 -3.67
CA GLY A 23 4.12 -8.74 -3.53
C GLY A 23 4.55 -7.49 -4.27
N ILE A 24 5.46 -6.72 -3.69
CA ILE A 24 5.93 -5.45 -4.24
C ILE A 24 7.44 -5.46 -4.24
N TYR A 25 8.04 -5.12 -5.38
CA TYR A 25 9.47 -4.93 -5.49
C TYR A 25 9.76 -3.50 -5.93
N VAL A 26 10.49 -2.75 -5.11
CA VAL A 26 10.77 -1.34 -5.39
C VAL A 26 11.93 -1.25 -6.35
N LEU A 27 11.70 -0.61 -7.50
CA LEU A 27 12.72 -0.42 -8.54
C LEU A 27 13.51 0.87 -8.33
N GLU A 28 12.83 1.93 -7.94
CA GLU A 28 13.50 3.21 -7.66
C GLU A 28 12.67 4.05 -6.73
N GLY A 29 13.35 4.92 -5.98
CA GLY A 29 12.72 5.80 -5.03
C GLY A 29 12.64 5.23 -3.64
N THR A 30 11.95 5.93 -2.77
CA THR A 30 11.74 5.54 -1.37
C THR A 30 10.27 5.70 -1.06
N VAL A 31 9.64 4.60 -0.63
CA VAL A 31 8.21 4.54 -0.40
C VAL A 31 7.96 4.23 1.07
N CYS A 32 7.10 5.00 1.70
CA CYS A 32 6.58 4.69 3.03
C CYS A 32 5.23 4.02 2.85
N THR A 33 5.10 2.79 3.32
CA THR A 33 3.82 2.09 3.33
C THR A 33 3.28 2.15 4.74
N ARG A 34 2.10 2.71 4.88
CA ARG A 34 1.38 2.75 6.16
C ARG A 34 0.29 1.70 6.10
N TRP A 35 0.13 0.95 7.18
CA TRP A 35 -0.80 -0.16 7.18
C TRP A 35 -1.42 -0.38 8.54
N GLY A 36 -2.53 -1.12 8.56
CA GLY A 36 -3.29 -1.37 9.76
C GLY A 36 -4.63 -0.64 9.71
N HIS A 37 -5.49 -0.90 10.70
CA HIS A 37 -6.84 -0.34 10.70
C HIS A 37 -6.87 1.18 10.75
N ALA A 38 -5.93 1.80 11.45
CA ALA A 38 -5.79 3.24 11.52
C ALA A 38 -4.56 3.72 10.78
N LEU A 39 -3.96 2.86 9.93
CA LEU A 39 -2.69 3.11 9.23
C LEU A 39 -1.60 3.52 10.22
N GLU A 40 -1.60 2.86 11.37
CA GLU A 40 -0.73 3.23 12.48
C GLU A 40 0.68 2.64 12.38
N ASN A 41 0.85 1.66 11.52
CA ASN A 41 2.16 1.04 11.29
C ASN A 41 2.80 1.60 10.03
N GLU A 42 4.13 1.60 9.99
CA GLU A 42 4.86 2.07 8.79
C GLU A 42 6.02 1.15 8.50
N VAL A 43 6.33 1.03 7.21
CA VAL A 43 7.56 0.42 6.76
C VAL A 43 8.09 1.24 5.59
N ILE A 44 9.39 1.50 5.59
CA ILE A 44 10.04 2.26 4.53
C ILE A 44 10.81 1.31 3.65
N SER A 45 10.53 1.36 2.35
CA SER A 45 11.14 0.49 1.36
C SER A 45 11.88 1.34 0.33
N LYS A 46 13.07 0.90 -0.02
CA LYS A 46 13.93 1.56 -1.01
C LYS A 46 14.15 0.63 -2.20
N ALA A 47 14.77 1.16 -3.24
CA ALA A 47 15.12 0.36 -4.41
C ALA A 47 15.82 -0.92 -4.00
N GLY A 48 15.34 -2.05 -4.48
CA GLY A 48 15.84 -3.37 -4.14
C GLY A 48 15.12 -4.08 -3.02
N ASP A 49 14.22 -3.40 -2.32
CA ASP A 49 13.46 -4.00 -1.24
C ASP A 49 12.18 -4.67 -1.72
N PHE A 50 11.80 -5.72 -1.02
CA PHE A 50 10.53 -6.40 -1.23
C PHE A 50 9.58 -6.08 -0.09
N LEU A 51 8.30 -6.01 -0.43
CA LEU A 51 7.23 -5.86 0.55
C LEU A 51 6.13 -6.85 0.23
N PHE A 52 5.59 -7.48 1.25
CA PHE A 52 4.47 -8.41 1.11
C PHE A 52 3.27 -7.86 1.85
N VAL A 53 2.12 -7.82 1.18
CA VAL A 53 0.86 -7.36 1.78
C VAL A 53 -0.13 -8.52 1.79
N PRO A 54 -0.46 -9.05 2.97
CA PRO A 54 -1.48 -10.11 3.08
C PRO A 54 -2.86 -9.60 2.67
N PRO A 55 -3.78 -10.51 2.32
CA PRO A 55 -5.16 -10.11 2.03
C PRO A 55 -5.82 -9.42 3.21
N GLY A 56 -6.67 -8.44 2.92
CA GLY A 56 -7.49 -7.82 3.94
C GLY A 56 -6.78 -6.80 4.84
N ILE A 57 -5.52 -6.45 4.53
CA ILE A 57 -4.79 -5.46 5.33
C ILE A 57 -4.93 -4.09 4.67
N PRO A 58 -5.56 -3.12 5.36
CA PRO A 58 -5.62 -1.75 4.83
C PRO A 58 -4.23 -1.14 4.74
N HIS A 59 -3.93 -0.49 3.63
CA HIS A 59 -2.61 0.12 3.46
C HIS A 59 -2.65 1.26 2.46
N GLU A 60 -1.65 2.14 2.55
CA GLU A 60 -1.41 3.18 1.56
C GLU A 60 0.09 3.32 1.35
N ALA A 61 0.47 3.79 0.16
CA ALA A 61 1.87 4.01 -0.18
C ALA A 61 2.09 5.50 -0.43
N ILE A 62 3.19 6.02 0.11
CA ILE A 62 3.54 7.44 0.03
C ILE A 62 4.94 7.54 -0.55
N ASN A 63 5.10 8.34 -1.61
CA ASN A 63 6.43 8.66 -2.11
C ASN A 63 7.05 9.74 -1.21
N LEU A 64 8.15 9.40 -0.56
CA LEU A 64 8.80 10.32 0.38
C LEU A 64 9.62 11.39 -0.31
N SER A 65 9.91 11.25 -1.61
CA SER A 65 10.63 12.28 -2.35
C SER A 65 9.67 13.31 -2.89
N THR A 66 10.07 14.59 -2.85
CA THR A 66 9.31 15.67 -3.46
C THR A 66 9.82 16.00 -4.86
N THR A 67 10.87 15.32 -5.33
CA THR A 67 11.51 15.63 -6.61
C THR A 67 11.56 14.45 -7.58
N GLU A 68 11.53 13.21 -7.07
CA GLU A 68 11.72 12.02 -7.89
C GLU A 68 10.53 11.08 -7.79
N PRO A 69 10.13 10.43 -8.88
CA PRO A 69 9.07 9.43 -8.80
C PRO A 69 9.57 8.17 -8.08
N ALA A 70 8.64 7.39 -7.54
CA ALA A 70 8.91 6.05 -7.05
C ALA A 70 8.30 5.05 -8.02
N ARG A 71 9.00 3.96 -8.28
CA ARG A 71 8.55 2.91 -9.21
C ARG A 71 8.66 1.56 -8.53
N ALA A 72 7.65 0.74 -8.74
CA ALA A 72 7.62 -0.59 -8.16
C ALA A 72 6.93 -1.56 -9.11
N VAL A 73 7.38 -2.81 -9.08
CA VAL A 73 6.68 -3.90 -9.74
C VAL A 73 5.78 -4.56 -8.72
N VAL A 74 4.52 -4.72 -9.08
CA VAL A 74 3.49 -5.28 -8.19
C VAL A 74 2.97 -6.57 -8.80
N ALA A 75 2.99 -7.63 -8.00
CA ALA A 75 2.49 -8.94 -8.40
C ALA A 75 1.40 -9.38 -7.44
N ARG A 76 0.32 -9.89 -7.98
CA ARG A 76 -0.81 -10.39 -7.20
C ARG A 76 -1.14 -11.80 -7.65
N ASN A 77 -1.72 -12.57 -6.76
CA ASN A 77 -2.05 -13.97 -7.05
C ASN A 77 -3.49 -14.17 -7.51
N HIS A 78 -4.07 -13.15 -8.14
CA HIS A 78 -5.43 -13.21 -8.65
C HIS A 78 -5.53 -12.54 -10.02
N PRO A 79 -6.16 -13.18 -11.03
CA PRO A 79 -6.22 -12.59 -12.37
C PRO A 79 -7.11 -11.38 -12.50
N ALA A 80 -8.12 -11.23 -11.63
CA ALA A 80 -9.05 -10.10 -11.65
C ALA A 80 -8.72 -9.11 -10.54
N GLU A 81 -7.44 -8.83 -10.33
CA GLU A 81 -6.96 -8.06 -9.19
C GLU A 81 -7.57 -6.68 -9.06
N GLN A 82 -7.91 -6.04 -10.17
CA GLN A 82 -8.48 -4.69 -10.14
C GLN A 82 -9.89 -4.68 -9.57
N ASP A 83 -10.62 -5.78 -9.73
CA ASP A 83 -12.01 -5.86 -9.30
C ASP A 83 -12.14 -6.15 -7.81
N LEU A 84 -11.04 -6.49 -7.15
CA LEU A 84 -11.05 -6.89 -5.75
C LEU A 84 -10.38 -5.88 -4.84
N VAL A 85 -10.18 -4.66 -5.32
CA VAL A 85 -9.62 -3.57 -4.54
C VAL A 85 -10.77 -2.70 -4.04
N GLU A 86 -10.79 -2.46 -2.74
CA GLU A 86 -11.82 -1.61 -2.11
C GLU A 86 -11.18 -0.40 -1.46
N PRO A 87 -11.81 0.78 -1.60
CA PRO A 87 -11.36 1.95 -0.84
C PRO A 87 -11.48 1.68 0.65
N TYR A 88 -10.62 2.29 1.43
CA TYR A 88 -10.63 2.11 2.86
C TYR A 88 -10.54 3.45 3.56
N VAL A 89 -11.44 3.66 4.53
CA VAL A 89 -11.39 4.83 5.40
C VAL A 89 -10.73 4.42 6.70
N PRO A 90 -9.55 4.97 7.02
CA PRO A 90 -8.84 4.55 8.24
C PRO A 90 -9.62 4.86 9.49
N ALA A 91 -9.54 3.96 10.48
CA ALA A 91 -10.12 4.20 11.79
C ALA A 91 -9.31 5.25 12.54
N PRO A 92 -9.93 6.02 13.45
CA PRO A 92 -9.18 6.92 14.31
C PRO A 92 -8.17 6.14 15.15
N LYS A 93 -6.97 6.70 15.30
CA LYS A 93 -5.88 6.00 15.99
C LYS A 93 -6.21 5.62 17.44
N ASN A 94 -7.05 6.40 18.09
CA ASN A 94 -7.36 6.20 19.50
C ASN A 94 -8.59 5.34 19.72
N LYS A 95 -9.14 4.75 18.67
CA LYS A 95 -10.32 3.89 18.77
C LYS A 95 -9.99 2.49 18.30
N PRO A 96 -10.41 1.46 19.06
CA PRO A 96 -10.27 0.09 18.53
C PRO A 96 -11.14 -0.09 17.30
N PRO A 97 -10.67 -0.83 16.30
CA PRO A 97 -11.47 -1.03 15.08
C PRO A 97 -12.81 -1.68 15.32
N SER A 98 -12.89 -2.56 16.31
CA SER A 98 -14.11 -3.29 16.62
C SER A 98 -15.14 -2.47 17.39
N SER A 99 -14.84 -1.24 17.75
CA SER A 99 -15.78 -0.40 18.51
C SER A 99 -16.81 0.27 17.62
N GLU A 100 -16.66 0.18 16.34
CA GLU A 100 -17.56 0.84 15.39
C GLU A 100 -18.79 -0.02 15.17
N PRO A 101 -19.98 0.54 15.28
CA PRO A 101 -21.21 -0.16 14.96
C PRO A 101 -21.32 -0.41 13.47
#